data_f22eacdc5dd7bb319dea6f66dc5b0c26
#
_entry.id   f22eacdc5dd7bb319dea6f66dc5b0c26
#
_cell.length_a   1.000
_cell.length_b   1.000
_cell.length_c   1.000
_cell.angle_alpha   90.00
_cell.angle_beta   90.00
_cell.angle_gamma   90.00
#
_symmetry.space_group_name_H-M   'P 1'
#
loop_
_entity.id
_entity.type
_entity.pdbx_description
1 polymer ?
#
loop_
_entity_poly.entity_id
_entity_poly.type
_entity_poly.pdbx_seq_one_letter_code
_entity_poly.pdbx_strand_id
1 'polypeptide(L)'
;DHEQFKKRFGHNPPTPEYITQTYSRFVKSLRHYYPDAAIICTLGSMDAVRPGSPWPGYIEKAVASLNDRKIFTYFFPYKNTPDHPDVKEQQQMADGLIHFIEEKIKW
;
A
#
# COMPACT_ATOMS: atom_id res chain seq x y z
N ASP A 1 -1.21 -5.03 12.59
CA ASP A 1 -2.65 -4.99 12.38
C ASP A 1 -3.34 -4.18 13.48
N HIS A 2 -4.64 -4.10 13.44
CA HIS A 2 -5.42 -3.26 14.36
C HIS A 2 -5.29 -3.71 15.83
N GLU A 3 -5.28 -5.01 16.07
CA GLU A 3 -5.14 -5.55 17.41
C GLU A 3 -3.75 -5.29 18.00
N GLN A 4 -2.72 -5.46 17.19
CA GLN A 4 -1.36 -5.16 17.61
C GLN A 4 -1.18 -3.68 17.90
N PHE A 5 -1.80 -2.84 17.11
CA PHE A 5 -1.77 -1.40 17.33
C PHE A 5 -2.43 -1.04 18.66
N LYS A 6 -3.57 -1.64 18.96
CA LYS A 6 -4.28 -1.40 20.23
C LYS A 6 -3.42 -1.80 21.43
N LYS A 7 -2.72 -2.90 21.36
CA LYS A 7 -1.82 -3.33 22.44
C LYS A 7 -0.71 -2.33 22.68
N ARG A 8 -0.19 -1.73 21.63
CA ARG A 8 0.94 -0.82 21.72
C ARG A 8 0.53 0.60 22.13
N PHE A 9 -0.60 1.09 21.67
CA PHE A 9 -1.03 2.48 21.84
C PHE A 9 -2.30 2.65 22.67
N GLY A 10 -2.80 1.59 23.29
CA GLY A 10 -4.00 1.64 24.12
C GLY A 10 -5.27 1.56 23.27
N HIS A 11 -6.35 2.16 23.79
CA HIS A 11 -7.68 2.03 23.18
C HIS A 11 -7.98 3.10 22.13
N ASN A 12 -7.13 4.09 21.96
CA ASN A 12 -7.37 5.14 20.98
C ASN A 12 -6.96 4.70 19.58
N PRO A 13 -7.87 4.80 18.60
CA PRO A 13 -7.48 4.48 17.23
C PRO A 13 -6.45 5.47 16.69
N PRO A 14 -5.58 5.07 15.74
CA PRO A 14 -4.63 5.99 15.16
C PRO A 14 -5.34 7.07 14.34
N THR A 15 -4.82 8.29 14.37
CA THR A 15 -5.34 9.35 13.52
C THR A 15 -4.86 9.16 12.08
N PRO A 16 -5.61 9.67 11.09
CA PRO A 16 -5.14 9.65 9.70
C PRO A 16 -3.76 10.27 9.53
N GLU A 17 -3.50 11.36 10.23
CA GLU A 17 -2.19 12.05 10.19
C GLU A 17 -1.08 11.16 10.72
N TYR A 18 -1.32 10.47 11.81
CA TYR A 18 -0.34 9.56 12.40
C TYR A 18 -0.01 8.40 11.44
N ILE A 19 -1.05 7.81 10.85
CA ILE A 19 -0.88 6.72 9.88
C ILE A 19 -0.06 7.19 8.69
N THR A 20 -0.43 8.32 8.11
CA THR A 20 0.24 8.90 6.95
C THR A 20 1.71 9.21 7.24
N GLN A 21 1.98 9.83 8.38
CA GLN A 21 3.36 10.18 8.78
C GLN A 21 4.21 8.95 9.04
N THR A 22 3.64 7.95 9.73
CA THR A 22 4.35 6.72 10.05
C THR A 22 4.72 5.97 8.77
N TYR A 23 3.77 5.88 7.84
CA TYR A 23 4.00 5.23 6.56
C TYR A 23 5.07 5.97 5.76
N SER A 24 4.99 7.28 5.71
CA SER A 24 5.94 8.15 5.04
C SER A 24 7.37 7.94 5.57
N ARG A 25 7.54 7.88 6.88
CA ARG A 25 8.84 7.61 7.50
C ARG A 25 9.38 6.24 7.13
N PHE A 26 8.50 5.23 7.11
CA PHE A 26 8.89 3.88 6.72
C PHE A 26 9.41 3.84 5.28
N VAL A 27 8.68 4.44 4.35
CA VAL A 27 9.09 4.48 2.94
C VAL A 27 10.38 5.29 2.76
N LYS A 28 10.51 6.38 3.50
CA LYS A 28 11.73 7.19 3.49
C LYS A 28 12.95 6.38 3.97
N SER A 29 12.77 5.54 4.99
CA SER A 29 13.82 4.64 5.45
C SER A 29 14.22 3.63 4.38
N LEU A 30 13.24 3.06 3.67
CA LEU A 30 13.52 2.15 2.55
C LEU A 30 14.33 2.86 1.46
N ARG A 31 13.96 4.09 1.13
CA ARG A 31 14.70 4.87 0.13
C ARG A 31 16.15 5.11 0.56
N HIS A 32 16.39 5.31 1.84
CA HIS A 32 17.73 5.48 2.36
C HIS A 32 18.61 4.25 2.09
N TYR A 33 18.05 3.05 2.28
CA TYR A 33 18.79 1.80 2.05
C TYR A 33 18.85 1.39 0.58
N TYR A 34 17.92 1.86 -0.23
CA TYR A 34 17.81 1.50 -1.65
C TYR A 34 17.64 2.78 -2.48
N PRO A 35 18.71 3.59 -2.60
CA PRO A 35 18.58 4.95 -3.15
C PRO A 35 18.17 5.01 -4.62
N ASP A 36 18.42 3.96 -5.40
CA ASP A 36 18.12 3.96 -6.83
C ASP A 36 16.97 3.04 -7.22
N ALA A 37 16.38 2.34 -6.27
CA ALA A 37 15.33 1.37 -6.56
C ALA A 37 13.99 2.03 -6.83
N ALA A 38 13.17 1.41 -7.69
CA ALA A 38 11.77 1.75 -7.78
C ALA A 38 11.05 1.11 -6.58
N ILE A 39 10.27 1.91 -5.86
CA ILE A 39 9.50 1.45 -4.70
C ILE A 39 8.02 1.49 -5.06
N ILE A 40 7.34 0.36 -4.90
CA ILE A 40 5.91 0.28 -5.17
C ILE A 40 5.19 0.03 -3.86
N CYS A 41 4.33 0.97 -3.47
CA CYS A 41 3.52 0.86 -2.27
C CYS A 41 2.18 0.26 -2.66
N THR A 42 1.84 -0.89 -2.09
CA THR A 42 0.65 -1.65 -2.49
C THR A 42 -0.29 -1.90 -1.32
N LEU A 43 -1.55 -2.14 -1.65
CA LEU A 43 -2.53 -2.73 -0.74
C LEU A 43 -3.11 -3.97 -1.42
N GLY A 44 -3.32 -5.03 -0.63
CA GLY A 44 -3.90 -6.26 -1.15
C GLY A 44 -5.36 -6.10 -1.56
N SER A 45 -5.95 -7.18 -2.08
CA SER A 45 -7.27 -7.15 -2.71
C SER A 45 -8.44 -7.26 -1.72
N MET A 46 -8.18 -7.28 -0.42
CA MET A 46 -9.20 -7.48 0.62
C MET A 46 -9.70 -6.13 1.17
N ASP A 47 -10.01 -6.09 2.46
CA ASP A 47 -10.70 -4.95 3.08
C ASP A 47 -10.02 -3.59 2.91
N ALA A 48 -8.69 -3.56 2.81
CA ALA A 48 -7.97 -2.29 2.69
C ALA A 48 -8.32 -1.54 1.40
N VAL A 49 -8.73 -2.24 0.34
CA VAL A 49 -9.14 -1.62 -0.94
C VAL A 49 -10.64 -1.67 -1.16
N ARG A 50 -11.42 -2.04 -0.15
CA ARG A 50 -12.88 -2.05 -0.20
C ARG A 50 -13.40 -0.65 -0.54
N PRO A 51 -14.46 -0.53 -1.36
CA PRO A 51 -15.06 0.78 -1.63
C PRO A 51 -15.39 1.52 -0.34
N GLY A 52 -14.92 2.75 -0.22
CA GLY A 52 -15.07 3.57 0.98
C GLY A 52 -13.94 3.43 1.99
N SER A 53 -12.98 2.52 1.77
CA SER A 53 -11.83 2.39 2.66
C SER A 53 -10.96 3.65 2.61
N PRO A 54 -10.48 4.16 3.76
CA PRO A 54 -9.59 5.31 3.78
C PRO A 54 -8.12 4.97 3.46
N TRP A 55 -7.75 3.67 3.44
CA TRP A 55 -6.35 3.26 3.34
C TRP A 55 -5.65 3.68 2.05
N PRO A 56 -6.29 3.55 0.85
CA PRO A 56 -5.65 4.04 -0.36
C PRO A 56 -5.26 5.52 -0.28
N GLY A 57 -6.15 6.33 0.29
CA GLY A 57 -5.89 7.77 0.47
C GLY A 57 -4.72 8.04 1.41
N TYR A 58 -4.58 7.28 2.48
CA TYR A 58 -3.45 7.42 3.41
C TYR A 58 -2.13 7.13 2.72
N ILE A 59 -2.08 6.05 1.94
CA ILE A 59 -0.87 5.65 1.23
C ILE A 59 -0.52 6.68 0.15
N GLU A 60 -1.49 7.12 -0.63
CA GLU A 60 -1.28 8.12 -1.67
C GLU A 60 -0.75 9.44 -1.10
N LYS A 61 -1.31 9.87 0.02
CA LYS A 61 -0.86 11.08 0.69
C LYS A 61 0.58 10.96 1.20
N ALA A 62 0.90 9.82 1.79
CA ALA A 62 2.25 9.56 2.29
C ALA A 62 3.26 9.59 1.16
N VAL A 63 2.96 8.94 0.04
CA VAL A 63 3.85 8.89 -1.12
C VAL A 63 4.00 10.28 -1.74
N ALA A 64 2.90 11.02 -1.87
CA ALA A 64 2.94 12.37 -2.44
C ALA A 64 3.84 13.29 -1.62
N SER A 65 3.85 13.13 -0.29
CA SER A 65 4.65 13.99 0.58
C SER A 65 6.16 13.80 0.41
N LEU A 66 6.58 12.68 -0.19
CA LEU A 66 8.00 12.37 -0.37
C LEU A 66 8.58 12.97 -1.64
N ASN A 67 7.76 13.41 -2.59
CA ASN A 67 8.20 14.03 -3.84
C ASN A 67 9.26 13.22 -4.58
N ASP A 68 9.08 11.90 -4.65
CA ASP A 68 10.03 10.97 -5.26
C ASP A 68 9.40 10.32 -6.48
N ARG A 69 9.99 10.53 -7.66
CA ARG A 69 9.46 10.04 -8.93
C ARG A 69 9.55 8.52 -9.08
N LYS A 70 10.37 7.87 -8.28
CA LYS A 70 10.54 6.42 -8.31
C LYS A 70 9.78 5.71 -7.20
N ILE A 71 8.86 6.39 -6.55
CA ILE A 71 7.95 5.79 -5.58
C ILE A 71 6.55 5.81 -6.18
N PHE A 72 5.95 4.64 -6.31
CA PHE A 72 4.66 4.45 -6.98
C PHE A 72 3.65 3.86 -6.03
N THR A 73 2.38 4.05 -6.31
CA THR A 73 1.30 3.36 -5.61
C THR A 73 0.60 2.44 -6.58
N TYR A 74 0.25 1.24 -6.11
CA TYR A 74 -0.57 0.30 -6.87
C TYR A 74 -1.46 -0.44 -5.90
N PHE A 75 -2.78 -0.35 -6.08
CA PHE A 75 -3.75 -1.02 -5.23
C PHE A 75 -4.42 -2.11 -6.04
N PHE A 76 -4.37 -3.34 -5.53
CA PHE A 76 -5.03 -4.45 -6.20
C PHE A 76 -6.55 -4.22 -6.18
N PRO A 77 -7.27 -4.60 -7.26
CA PRO A 77 -8.72 -4.46 -7.29
C PRO A 77 -9.36 -5.22 -6.13
N TYR A 78 -10.44 -4.67 -5.58
CA TYR A 78 -11.13 -5.29 -4.46
C TYR A 78 -11.71 -6.65 -4.87
N LYS A 79 -11.38 -7.68 -4.06
CA LYS A 79 -11.93 -9.02 -4.25
C LYS A 79 -13.31 -9.07 -3.59
N ASN A 80 -14.35 -9.01 -4.37
CA ASN A 80 -15.73 -8.99 -3.88
C ASN A 80 -16.29 -10.41 -3.72
N THR A 81 -15.51 -11.30 -3.10
CA THR A 81 -15.90 -12.68 -2.80
C THR A 81 -15.35 -13.05 -1.43
N PRO A 82 -15.97 -14.04 -0.73
CA PRO A 82 -15.44 -14.48 0.56
C PRO A 82 -14.08 -15.15 0.42
N ASP A 83 -13.38 -15.27 1.53
CA ASP A 83 -12.09 -15.94 1.67
C ASP A 83 -10.92 -15.22 0.98
N HIS A 84 -9.74 -15.76 1.16
CA HIS A 84 -8.51 -15.24 0.55
C HIS A 84 -8.51 -15.57 -0.95
N PRO A 85 -7.71 -14.82 -1.76
CA PRO A 85 -7.64 -15.08 -3.19
C PRO A 85 -7.24 -16.54 -3.49
N ASP A 86 -7.95 -17.17 -4.42
CA ASP A 86 -7.58 -18.49 -4.92
C ASP A 86 -6.46 -18.38 -5.97
N VAL A 87 -6.02 -19.51 -6.54
CA VAL A 87 -4.92 -19.54 -7.49
C VAL A 87 -5.21 -18.67 -8.71
N LYS A 88 -6.42 -18.72 -9.24
CA LYS A 88 -6.82 -17.92 -10.41
C LYS A 88 -6.82 -16.44 -10.08
N GLU A 89 -7.34 -16.08 -8.92
CA GLU A 89 -7.38 -14.68 -8.46
C GLU A 89 -5.96 -14.16 -8.21
N GLN A 90 -5.09 -14.99 -7.63
CA GLN A 90 -3.68 -14.64 -7.44
C GLN A 90 -2.98 -14.40 -8.77
N GLN A 91 -3.29 -15.21 -9.78
CA GLN A 91 -2.70 -15.03 -11.11
C GLN A 91 -3.16 -13.70 -11.73
N GLN A 92 -4.43 -13.36 -11.58
CA GLN A 92 -4.96 -12.08 -12.05
C GLN A 92 -4.29 -10.89 -11.35
N MET A 93 -4.05 -11.02 -10.05
CA MET A 93 -3.34 -9.98 -9.29
C MET A 93 -1.91 -9.81 -9.79
N ALA A 94 -1.21 -10.91 -10.03
CA ALA A 94 0.15 -10.88 -10.55
C ALA A 94 0.20 -10.23 -11.94
N ASP A 95 -0.72 -10.61 -12.83
CA ASP A 95 -0.80 -10.05 -14.17
C ASP A 95 -1.04 -8.54 -14.14
N GLY A 96 -1.92 -8.08 -13.27
CA GLY A 96 -2.19 -6.66 -13.11
C GLY A 96 -0.98 -5.88 -12.61
N LEU A 97 -0.25 -6.43 -11.65
CA LEU A 97 0.95 -5.81 -11.13
C LEU A 97 2.07 -5.77 -12.18
N ILE A 98 2.27 -6.86 -12.92
CA ILE A 98 3.26 -6.92 -13.99
C ILE A 98 2.95 -5.85 -15.05
N HIS A 99 1.70 -5.74 -15.45
CA HIS A 99 1.27 -4.73 -16.42
C HIS A 99 1.58 -3.32 -15.92
N PHE A 100 1.29 -3.04 -14.65
CA PHE A 100 1.60 -1.76 -14.03
C PHE A 100 3.10 -1.47 -14.08
N ILE A 101 3.93 -2.44 -13.74
CA ILE A 101 5.39 -2.29 -13.74
C ILE A 101 5.88 -1.99 -15.16
N GLU A 102 5.38 -2.71 -16.15
CA GLU A 102 5.77 -2.50 -17.55
C GLU A 102 5.40 -1.11 -18.04
N GLU A 103 4.22 -0.61 -17.68
CA GLU A 103 3.75 0.71 -18.12
C GLU A 103 4.44 1.86 -17.41
N LYS A 104 4.61 1.76 -16.10
CA LYS A 104 5.01 2.90 -15.27
C LYS A 104 6.48 2.93 -14.94
N ILE A 105 7.12 1.79 -14.83
CA ILE A 105 8.53 1.71 -14.41
C ILE A 105 9.46 1.50 -15.59
N LYS A 106 8.99 0.82 -16.63
CA LYS A 106 9.72 0.65 -17.89
C LYS A 106 11.13 0.09 -17.69
N TRP A 107 11.20 -0.98 -16.94
CA TRP A 107 12.50 -1.64 -16.74
C TRP A 107 12.92 -2.43 -17.96
#